data_0da6852894844547f65c2b30bd3aa11d
#
_entry.id   0da6852894844547f65c2b30bd3aa11d
#
_cell.length_a   1.000
_cell.length_b   1.000
_cell.length_c   1.000
_cell.angle_alpha   90.00
_cell.angle_beta   90.00
_cell.angle_gamma   90.00
#
_symmetry.space_group_name_H-M   'P 1'
#
loop_
_entity.id
_entity.type
_entity.pdbx_description
1 polymer ?
#
loop_
_entity_poly.entity_id
_entity_poly.type
_entity_poly.pdbx_seq_one_letter_code
_entity_poly.pdbx_strand_id
1 'polypeptide(L)'
;MGRWASESRAPGTMRGGAWTAERSEGPHLRTEMMETLLFTDERCLLHETPYSHPESPKRLRKILDSLAAEPVPGTEQATVRPATRDELLLVHEVRHVDAILELRGRSTQLDVDTWLSPGSVDAALLAAGATVEAVRALKEGRARNAFVLVRPPGHHAESNRSMGFCIFNNVALAAAVARKQLGVERILIAGWDFHQGNGTQESFWDRSDVLCFSTHRKPPFYPQTGTLE
;
A
#
# COMPACT_ATOMS: atom_id res chain seq x y z
N MET A 1 -44.09 34.46 -26.31
CA MET A 1 -43.95 35.91 -26.10
C MET A 1 -43.85 36.14 -24.61
N GLY A 2 -42.74 36.50 -24.09
CA GLY A 2 -42.51 36.81 -22.68
C GLY A 2 -41.19 37.53 -22.55
N ARG A 3 -41.26 38.84 -22.32
CA ARG A 3 -40.11 39.76 -22.28
C ARG A 3 -39.32 39.60 -20.98
N TRP A 4 -38.00 39.55 -21.10
CA TRP A 4 -37.09 39.75 -20.00
C TRP A 4 -36.79 41.26 -19.86
N ALA A 5 -37.04 41.82 -18.71
CA ALA A 5 -36.66 43.18 -18.36
C ALA A 5 -35.31 43.16 -17.68
N SER A 6 -34.39 43.98 -18.18
CA SER A 6 -33.05 44.22 -17.63
C SER A 6 -33.14 45.35 -16.60
N GLU A 7 -32.81 45.09 -15.36
CA GLU A 7 -32.51 46.14 -14.36
C GLU A 7 -31.01 46.25 -14.16
N SER A 8 -30.48 47.39 -14.58
CA SER A 8 -29.11 47.82 -14.30
C SER A 8 -28.99 48.35 -12.88
N ARG A 9 -28.14 47.77 -12.05
CA ARG A 9 -27.71 48.39 -10.79
C ARG A 9 -26.27 48.92 -10.93
N ALA A 10 -26.11 50.15 -10.51
CA ALA A 10 -24.88 50.93 -10.49
C ALA A 10 -23.84 50.36 -9.50
N PRO A 11 -22.51 50.63 -9.66
CA PRO A 11 -21.46 50.08 -8.82
C PRO A 11 -21.37 50.79 -7.47
N GLY A 12 -21.53 50.02 -6.40
CA GLY A 12 -21.23 50.46 -5.03
C GLY A 12 -19.73 50.46 -4.75
N THR A 13 -19.24 51.57 -4.21
CA THR A 13 -17.85 51.76 -3.77
C THR A 13 -17.49 50.84 -2.60
N MET A 14 -16.46 50.02 -2.77
CA MET A 14 -15.87 49.27 -1.67
C MET A 14 -15.05 50.19 -0.75
N ARG A 15 -15.47 50.32 0.48
CA ARG A 15 -14.60 50.82 1.58
C ARG A 15 -13.90 49.61 2.20
N GLY A 16 -12.57 49.71 2.36
CA GLY A 16 -11.72 48.66 2.92
C GLY A 16 -12.10 48.35 4.37
N GLY A 17 -12.52 47.10 4.58
CA GLY A 17 -12.64 46.48 5.89
C GLY A 17 -11.66 45.30 5.93
N ALA A 18 -10.63 45.42 6.78
CA ALA A 18 -9.74 44.31 7.06
C ALA A 18 -10.50 43.19 7.77
N TRP A 19 -10.53 41.99 7.18
CA TRP A 19 -11.01 40.78 7.83
C TRP A 19 -9.95 40.34 8.84
N THR A 20 -10.13 40.71 10.12
CA THR A 20 -9.44 40.06 11.23
C THR A 20 -10.28 38.83 11.60
N ALA A 21 -9.88 37.66 11.13
CA ALA A 21 -10.42 36.40 11.62
C ALA A 21 -9.85 36.17 13.04
N GLU A 22 -10.60 36.57 14.07
CA GLU A 22 -10.36 36.07 15.43
C GLU A 22 -10.62 34.55 15.40
N ARG A 23 -9.54 33.76 15.44
CA ARG A 23 -9.64 32.35 15.77
C ARG A 23 -9.99 32.26 17.25
N SER A 24 -11.22 31.91 17.57
CA SER A 24 -11.57 31.44 18.90
C SER A 24 -10.83 30.08 19.11
N GLU A 25 -9.73 30.13 19.85
CA GLU A 25 -9.09 28.96 20.40
C GLU A 25 -9.96 28.40 21.52
N GLY A 26 -10.89 27.50 21.19
CA GLY A 26 -11.51 26.63 22.16
C GLY A 26 -10.49 25.66 22.72
N PRO A 27 -10.67 25.09 23.93
CA PRO A 27 -9.73 24.15 24.51
C PRO A 27 -9.73 22.86 23.69
N HIS A 28 -8.82 22.78 22.72
CA HIS A 28 -8.50 21.53 22.06
C HIS A 28 -7.71 20.67 23.04
N LEU A 29 -8.39 19.75 23.72
CA LEU A 29 -7.78 18.49 24.14
C LEU A 29 -7.36 17.77 22.85
N ARG A 30 -6.24 18.16 22.27
CA ARG A 30 -5.50 17.34 21.33
C ARG A 30 -4.93 16.18 22.16
N THR A 31 -5.65 15.08 22.23
CA THR A 31 -4.97 13.80 22.34
C THR A 31 -4.06 13.79 21.11
N GLU A 32 -2.74 13.88 21.32
CA GLU A 32 -1.75 13.83 20.25
C GLU A 32 -1.89 12.45 19.59
N MET A 33 -2.77 12.34 18.62
CA MET A 33 -2.83 11.16 17.78
C MET A 33 -1.52 11.11 17.03
N MET A 34 -0.80 9.99 17.14
CA MET A 34 0.41 9.75 16.38
C MET A 34 0.12 10.05 14.91
N GLU A 35 0.98 10.87 14.28
CA GLU A 35 0.72 11.27 12.91
C GLU A 35 0.90 10.11 11.93
N THR A 36 1.97 9.33 12.10
CA THR A 36 2.29 8.22 11.19
C THR A 36 2.89 7.02 11.92
N LEU A 37 2.35 5.83 11.66
CA LEU A 37 2.93 4.56 12.11
C LEU A 37 3.83 3.96 11.02
N LEU A 38 5.05 3.55 11.40
CA LEU A 38 5.99 2.84 10.54
C LEU A 38 5.89 1.33 10.81
N PHE A 39 5.51 0.58 9.79
CA PHE A 39 5.46 -0.88 9.84
C PHE A 39 6.66 -1.46 9.10
N THR A 40 7.61 -2.01 9.83
CA THR A 40 8.78 -2.67 9.27
C THR A 40 9.27 -3.77 10.22
N ASP A 41 9.99 -4.75 9.66
CA ASP A 41 10.59 -5.83 10.42
C ASP A 41 11.89 -6.26 9.75
N GLU A 42 12.98 -6.34 10.50
CA GLU A 42 14.29 -6.76 9.97
C GLU A 42 14.29 -8.16 9.36
N ARG A 43 13.36 -9.02 9.77
CA ARG A 43 13.19 -10.35 9.17
C ARG A 43 12.81 -10.29 7.69
N CYS A 44 12.29 -9.17 7.21
CA CYS A 44 12.13 -8.93 5.77
C CYS A 44 13.45 -8.91 5.00
N LEU A 45 14.58 -8.70 5.67
CA LEU A 45 15.93 -8.78 5.08
C LEU A 45 16.37 -10.21 4.79
N LEU A 46 15.72 -11.22 5.43
CA LEU A 46 16.00 -12.64 5.21
C LEU A 46 15.52 -13.17 3.85
N HIS A 47 14.74 -12.37 3.12
CA HIS A 47 14.47 -12.63 1.72
C HIS A 47 15.70 -12.28 0.90
N GLU A 48 16.55 -13.26 0.63
CA GLU A 48 17.76 -13.12 -0.17
C GLU A 48 17.48 -13.43 -1.63
N THR A 49 18.07 -12.65 -2.52
CA THR A 49 17.97 -12.79 -3.96
C THR A 49 19.38 -13.01 -4.55
N PRO A 50 19.53 -13.52 -5.80
CA PRO A 50 20.82 -13.67 -6.44
C PRO A 50 21.65 -12.38 -6.43
N TYR A 51 22.98 -12.51 -6.43
CA TYR A 51 23.94 -11.42 -6.17
C TYR A 51 23.68 -10.11 -6.95
N SER A 52 23.27 -10.18 -8.20
CA SER A 52 23.05 -9.00 -9.06
C SER A 52 21.57 -8.62 -9.19
N HIS A 53 20.70 -9.22 -8.38
CA HIS A 53 19.27 -8.96 -8.47
C HIS A 53 18.90 -7.53 -8.04
N PRO A 54 18.09 -6.80 -8.81
CA PRO A 54 17.73 -5.41 -8.49
C PRO A 54 16.90 -5.30 -7.21
N GLU A 55 16.05 -6.30 -6.91
CA GLU A 55 15.34 -6.43 -5.65
C GLU A 55 16.26 -7.16 -4.66
N SER A 56 16.86 -6.45 -3.72
CA SER A 56 17.84 -7.01 -2.78
C SER A 56 17.64 -6.49 -1.36
N PRO A 57 18.09 -7.23 -0.32
CA PRO A 57 18.03 -6.80 1.08
C PRO A 57 18.68 -5.42 1.32
N LYS A 58 19.68 -5.05 0.52
CA LYS A 58 20.39 -3.77 0.64
C LYS A 58 19.46 -2.57 0.50
N ARG A 59 18.39 -2.67 -0.28
CA ARG A 59 17.39 -1.59 -0.46
C ARG A 59 16.72 -1.24 0.88
N LEU A 60 16.14 -2.23 1.54
CA LEU A 60 15.48 -2.02 2.83
C LEU A 60 16.50 -1.68 3.92
N ARG A 61 17.65 -2.37 3.98
CA ARG A 61 18.72 -2.07 4.94
C ARG A 61 19.11 -0.58 4.89
N LYS A 62 19.36 -0.05 3.69
CA LYS A 62 19.72 1.36 3.52
C LYS A 62 18.66 2.33 4.04
N ILE A 63 17.38 2.01 3.86
CA ILE A 63 16.27 2.82 4.38
C ILE A 63 16.24 2.75 5.90
N LEU A 64 16.36 1.56 6.49
CA LEU A 64 16.33 1.37 7.94
C LEU A 64 17.53 2.07 8.62
N ASP A 65 18.72 1.94 8.05
CA ASP A 65 19.92 2.63 8.55
C ASP A 65 19.75 4.16 8.50
N SER A 66 19.14 4.68 7.44
CA SER A 66 18.88 6.12 7.33
C SER A 66 17.84 6.61 8.35
N LEU A 67 16.76 5.85 8.57
CA LEU A 67 15.75 6.18 9.57
C LEU A 67 16.28 6.06 11.01
N ALA A 68 17.21 5.12 11.26
CA ALA A 68 17.86 5.00 12.57
C ALA A 68 18.82 6.16 12.84
N ALA A 69 19.53 6.63 11.80
CA ALA A 69 20.46 7.76 11.89
C ALA A 69 19.74 9.12 12.01
N GLU A 70 18.63 9.27 11.30
CA GLU A 70 17.82 10.49 11.26
C GLU A 70 16.33 10.14 11.32
N PRO A 71 15.78 9.95 12.53
CA PRO A 71 14.36 9.62 12.71
C PRO A 71 13.46 10.74 12.19
N VAL A 72 12.38 10.37 11.50
CA VAL A 72 11.38 11.33 11.00
C VAL A 72 10.47 11.75 12.16
N PRO A 73 10.37 13.05 12.50
CA PRO A 73 9.47 13.52 13.56
C PRO A 73 8.01 13.13 13.31
N GLY A 74 7.26 12.81 14.36
CA GLY A 74 5.85 12.43 14.25
C GLY A 74 5.61 11.00 13.76
N THR A 75 6.68 10.17 13.70
CA THR A 75 6.58 8.76 13.36
C THR A 75 6.86 7.86 14.56
N GLU A 76 6.19 6.72 14.62
CA GLU A 76 6.43 5.66 15.60
C GLU A 76 6.47 4.31 14.92
N GLN A 77 7.38 3.44 15.37
CA GLN A 77 7.46 2.08 14.85
C GLN A 77 6.36 1.21 15.47
N ALA A 78 5.58 0.57 14.61
CA ALA A 78 4.50 -0.33 15.00
C ALA A 78 4.93 -1.80 14.91
N THR A 79 4.25 -2.65 15.71
CA THR A 79 4.45 -4.09 15.69
C THR A 79 3.93 -4.71 14.40
N VAL A 80 4.71 -5.62 13.83
CA VAL A 80 4.37 -6.41 12.65
C VAL A 80 4.15 -7.87 13.05
N ARG A 81 3.14 -8.49 12.47
CA ARG A 81 2.94 -9.95 12.54
C ARG A 81 2.89 -10.57 11.15
N PRO A 82 3.15 -11.87 11.01
CA PRO A 82 2.89 -12.57 9.75
C PRO A 82 1.39 -12.53 9.40
N ALA A 83 1.07 -12.44 8.11
CA ALA A 83 -0.27 -12.68 7.62
C ALA A 83 -0.69 -14.13 7.90
N THR A 84 -1.96 -14.33 8.24
CA THR A 84 -2.51 -15.66 8.39
C THR A 84 -2.87 -16.27 7.04
N ARG A 85 -2.96 -17.61 6.99
CA ARG A 85 -3.43 -18.30 5.78
C ARG A 85 -4.80 -17.79 5.33
N ASP A 86 -5.73 -17.61 6.26
CA ASP A 86 -7.09 -17.15 5.96
C ASP A 86 -7.10 -15.72 5.40
N GLU A 87 -6.19 -14.86 5.85
CA GLU A 87 -6.02 -13.54 5.25
C GLU A 87 -5.50 -13.65 3.81
N LEU A 88 -4.49 -14.49 3.55
CA LEU A 88 -3.98 -14.71 2.19
C LEU A 88 -5.06 -15.21 1.23
N LEU A 89 -5.96 -16.05 1.69
CA LEU A 89 -7.08 -16.58 0.92
C LEU A 89 -8.17 -15.54 0.56
N LEU A 90 -8.07 -14.31 1.08
CA LEU A 90 -8.93 -13.22 0.63
C LEU A 90 -8.57 -12.73 -0.78
N VAL A 91 -7.37 -13.03 -1.25
CA VAL A 91 -6.80 -12.57 -2.52
C VAL A 91 -6.30 -13.73 -3.37
N HIS A 92 -5.60 -14.69 -2.75
CA HIS A 92 -4.94 -15.76 -3.45
C HIS A 92 -5.71 -17.08 -3.39
N GLU A 93 -5.56 -17.89 -4.43
CA GLU A 93 -6.13 -19.23 -4.49
C GLU A 93 -5.47 -20.16 -3.46
N VAL A 94 -6.25 -21.11 -2.93
CA VAL A 94 -5.80 -22.12 -1.95
C VAL A 94 -4.54 -22.83 -2.43
N ARG A 95 -4.52 -23.25 -3.70
CA ARG A 95 -3.37 -23.99 -4.28
C ARG A 95 -2.10 -23.18 -4.27
N HIS A 96 -2.19 -21.88 -4.60
CA HIS A 96 -1.05 -20.99 -4.60
C HIS A 96 -0.52 -20.77 -3.19
N VAL A 97 -1.41 -20.44 -2.25
CA VAL A 97 -1.03 -20.21 -0.84
C VAL A 97 -0.35 -21.45 -0.26
N ASP A 98 -0.95 -22.61 -0.40
CA ASP A 98 -0.42 -23.85 0.16
C ASP A 98 0.93 -24.23 -0.48
N ALA A 99 1.06 -24.10 -1.81
CA ALA A 99 2.32 -24.36 -2.50
C ALA A 99 3.46 -23.45 -2.01
N ILE A 100 3.20 -22.16 -1.80
CA ILE A 100 4.22 -21.22 -1.26
C ILE A 100 4.57 -21.59 0.19
N LEU A 101 3.59 -21.90 1.03
CA LEU A 101 3.83 -22.28 2.43
C LEU A 101 4.66 -23.56 2.57
N GLU A 102 4.48 -24.55 1.68
CA GLU A 102 5.28 -25.77 1.62
C GLU A 102 6.75 -25.53 1.24
N LEU A 103 7.05 -24.41 0.60
CA LEU A 103 8.42 -24.03 0.23
C LEU A 103 9.18 -23.31 1.36
N ARG A 104 8.58 -23.15 2.56
CA ARG A 104 9.27 -22.54 3.71
C ARG A 104 10.59 -23.26 4.02
N GLY A 105 11.64 -22.49 4.20
CA GLY A 105 13.00 -23.01 4.47
C GLY A 105 13.74 -23.52 3.23
N ARG A 106 13.16 -23.41 2.03
CA ARG A 106 13.78 -23.87 0.78
C ARG A 106 14.25 -22.69 -0.07
N SER A 107 15.24 -22.97 -0.92
CA SER A 107 15.67 -22.09 -2.01
C SER A 107 15.15 -22.62 -3.33
N THR A 108 14.42 -21.82 -4.08
CA THR A 108 13.90 -22.19 -5.40
C THR A 108 13.56 -20.95 -6.23
N GLN A 109 13.37 -21.14 -7.50
CA GLN A 109 12.89 -20.13 -8.43
C GLN A 109 11.41 -20.36 -8.71
N LEU A 110 10.58 -19.33 -8.54
CA LEU A 110 9.14 -19.40 -8.79
C LEU A 110 8.78 -18.96 -10.20
N ASP A 111 9.52 -17.98 -10.74
CA ASP A 111 9.35 -17.42 -12.08
C ASP A 111 10.73 -16.96 -12.58
N VAL A 112 10.81 -16.49 -13.81
CA VAL A 112 12.08 -16.08 -14.48
C VAL A 112 12.91 -15.08 -13.65
N ASP A 113 12.26 -14.31 -12.80
CA ASP A 113 12.86 -13.26 -11.97
C ASP A 113 12.42 -13.27 -10.50
N THR A 114 11.69 -14.29 -10.07
CA THR A 114 11.15 -14.38 -8.71
C THR A 114 11.74 -15.58 -7.97
N TRP A 115 12.51 -15.30 -6.92
CA TRP A 115 13.31 -16.28 -6.20
C TRP A 115 12.86 -16.41 -4.74
N LEU A 116 13.01 -17.63 -4.19
CA LEU A 116 12.93 -17.88 -2.76
C LEU A 116 14.31 -18.26 -2.22
N SER A 117 14.65 -17.70 -1.07
CA SER A 117 15.68 -18.17 -0.15
C SER A 117 15.00 -18.80 1.08
N PRO A 118 15.74 -19.45 2.00
CA PRO A 118 15.12 -20.08 3.17
C PRO A 118 14.24 -19.16 4.02
N GLY A 119 14.57 -17.85 4.08
CA GLY A 119 13.80 -16.85 4.81
C GLY A 119 12.68 -16.18 4.02
N SER A 120 12.55 -16.47 2.72
CA SER A 120 11.65 -15.69 1.85
C SER A 120 10.18 -15.84 2.16
N VAL A 121 9.72 -17.04 2.51
CA VAL A 121 8.29 -17.26 2.85
C VAL A 121 7.92 -16.51 4.12
N ASP A 122 8.77 -16.54 5.13
CA ASP A 122 8.52 -15.81 6.38
C ASP A 122 8.55 -14.28 6.16
N ALA A 123 9.48 -13.79 5.35
CA ALA A 123 9.54 -12.40 4.96
C ALA A 123 8.28 -11.97 4.18
N ALA A 124 7.80 -12.79 3.24
CA ALA A 124 6.58 -12.52 2.49
C ALA A 124 5.33 -12.49 3.37
N LEU A 125 5.23 -13.39 4.34
CA LEU A 125 4.15 -13.37 5.33
C LEU A 125 4.20 -12.12 6.20
N LEU A 126 5.39 -11.67 6.61
CA LEU A 126 5.56 -10.42 7.36
C LEU A 126 5.23 -9.20 6.50
N ALA A 127 5.65 -9.17 5.24
CA ALA A 127 5.33 -8.06 4.33
C ALA A 127 3.81 -7.91 4.14
N ALA A 128 3.12 -9.02 3.89
CA ALA A 128 1.67 -9.06 3.79
C ALA A 128 0.99 -8.68 5.11
N GLY A 129 1.44 -9.24 6.23
CA GLY A 129 0.90 -8.97 7.56
C GLY A 129 1.11 -7.52 8.00
N ALA A 130 2.23 -6.90 7.66
CA ALA A 130 2.49 -5.48 7.95
C ALA A 130 1.46 -4.57 7.28
N THR A 131 1.09 -4.84 6.02
CA THR A 131 0.06 -4.04 5.32
C THR A 131 -1.33 -4.23 5.92
N VAL A 132 -1.65 -5.44 6.38
CA VAL A 132 -2.90 -5.73 7.11
C VAL A 132 -2.93 -4.97 8.44
N GLU A 133 -1.86 -5.01 9.22
CA GLU A 133 -1.79 -4.29 10.50
C GLU A 133 -1.84 -2.78 10.31
N ALA A 134 -1.26 -2.26 9.23
CA ALA A 134 -1.36 -0.84 8.89
C ALA A 134 -2.82 -0.39 8.70
N VAL A 135 -3.60 -1.10 7.88
CA VAL A 135 -5.02 -0.73 7.67
C VAL A 135 -5.88 -0.94 8.92
N ARG A 136 -5.57 -1.94 9.76
CA ARG A 136 -6.22 -2.12 11.07
C ARG A 136 -5.95 -0.92 11.98
N ALA A 137 -4.68 -0.53 12.12
CA ALA A 137 -4.27 0.60 12.95
C ALA A 137 -4.98 1.90 12.56
N LEU A 138 -5.08 2.17 11.25
CA LEU A 138 -5.78 3.35 10.74
C LEU A 138 -7.29 3.27 11.03
N LYS A 139 -7.91 2.12 10.84
CA LYS A 139 -9.34 1.93 11.12
C LYS A 139 -9.68 2.07 12.61
N GLU A 140 -8.77 1.66 13.48
CA GLU A 140 -8.87 1.79 14.94
C GLU A 140 -8.54 3.22 15.43
N GLY A 141 -8.12 4.11 14.55
CA GLY A 141 -7.78 5.49 14.89
C GLY A 141 -6.46 5.63 15.68
N ARG A 142 -5.56 4.64 15.60
CA ARG A 142 -4.25 4.70 16.27
C ARG A 142 -3.30 5.69 15.64
N ALA A 143 -3.47 5.99 14.35
CA ALA A 143 -2.73 7.03 13.63
C ALA A 143 -3.56 7.59 12.47
N ARG A 144 -3.10 8.70 11.90
CA ARG A 144 -3.68 9.31 10.70
C ARG A 144 -3.18 8.65 9.42
N ASN A 145 -1.90 8.23 9.44
CA ASN A 145 -1.21 7.63 8.31
C ASN A 145 -0.45 6.37 8.76
N ALA A 146 -0.16 5.52 7.80
CA ALA A 146 0.73 4.39 7.99
C ALA A 146 1.71 4.30 6.81
N PHE A 147 2.96 3.98 7.09
CA PHE A 147 3.97 3.73 6.09
C PHE A 147 4.57 2.34 6.29
N VAL A 148 4.52 1.51 5.25
CA VAL A 148 4.92 0.10 5.33
C VAL A 148 6.21 -0.10 4.54
N LEU A 149 7.28 -0.43 5.24
CA LEU A 149 8.63 -0.62 4.72
C LEU A 149 9.00 -2.10 4.76
N VAL A 150 8.66 -2.83 3.74
CA VAL A 150 8.78 -4.30 3.72
C VAL A 150 9.33 -4.83 2.40
N ARG A 151 9.78 -6.06 2.41
CA ARG A 151 10.17 -6.91 1.28
C ARG A 151 9.73 -8.35 1.58
N PRO A 152 9.44 -9.14 0.53
CA PRO A 152 9.37 -8.82 -0.90
C PRO A 152 8.23 -7.87 -1.26
N PRO A 153 8.25 -7.28 -2.50
CA PRO A 153 7.13 -6.50 -3.02
C PRO A 153 5.91 -7.38 -3.30
N GLY A 154 4.79 -6.79 -3.80
CA GLY A 154 3.55 -7.54 -3.90
C GLY A 154 2.70 -7.32 -5.14
N HIS A 155 2.80 -6.18 -5.83
CA HIS A 155 1.80 -5.74 -6.80
C HIS A 155 1.72 -6.57 -8.10
N HIS A 156 2.72 -7.41 -8.40
CA HIS A 156 2.70 -8.31 -9.53
C HIS A 156 2.15 -9.70 -9.20
N ALA A 157 2.08 -10.09 -7.91
CA ALA A 157 1.53 -11.40 -7.55
C ALA A 157 0.04 -11.45 -7.88
N GLU A 158 -0.34 -12.39 -8.73
CA GLU A 158 -1.72 -12.66 -9.13
C GLU A 158 -2.40 -13.64 -8.17
N SER A 159 -3.65 -13.95 -8.39
CA SER A 159 -4.41 -14.85 -7.50
C SER A 159 -3.76 -16.22 -7.38
N ASN A 160 -3.12 -16.73 -8.44
CA ASN A 160 -2.63 -18.10 -8.56
C ASN A 160 -1.13 -18.22 -8.84
N ARG A 161 -0.37 -17.13 -8.90
CA ARG A 161 1.07 -17.17 -9.14
C ARG A 161 1.86 -16.01 -8.56
N SER A 162 3.11 -16.31 -8.19
CA SER A 162 4.14 -15.33 -7.86
C SER A 162 4.89 -14.94 -9.13
N MET A 163 5.17 -13.65 -9.32
CA MET A 163 5.94 -13.12 -10.46
C MET A 163 6.45 -11.72 -10.17
N GLY A 164 7.41 -11.22 -10.95
CA GLY A 164 7.90 -9.83 -10.83
C GLY A 164 8.43 -9.52 -9.43
N PHE A 165 9.21 -10.42 -8.85
CA PHE A 165 9.76 -10.34 -7.49
C PHE A 165 8.72 -10.49 -6.38
N CYS A 166 7.43 -10.58 -6.71
CA CYS A 166 6.31 -10.59 -5.77
C CYS A 166 5.88 -12.03 -5.45
N ILE A 167 5.71 -12.32 -4.17
CA ILE A 167 5.27 -13.63 -3.68
C ILE A 167 3.78 -13.62 -3.37
N PHE A 168 3.33 -12.69 -2.52
CA PHE A 168 1.92 -12.40 -2.24
C PHE A 168 1.62 -10.93 -2.54
N ASN A 169 0.38 -10.60 -2.85
CA ASN A 169 -0.01 -9.23 -3.15
C ASN A 169 -0.37 -8.45 -1.87
N ASN A 170 0.63 -7.79 -1.31
CA ASN A 170 0.53 -7.10 -0.03
C ASN A 170 -0.59 -6.05 -0.01
N VAL A 171 -0.66 -5.17 -1.04
CA VAL A 171 -1.66 -4.10 -1.10
C VAL A 171 -3.06 -4.62 -1.38
N ALA A 172 -3.20 -5.65 -2.22
CA ALA A 172 -4.48 -6.29 -2.46
C ALA A 172 -5.02 -6.95 -1.20
N LEU A 173 -4.14 -7.59 -0.42
CA LEU A 173 -4.49 -8.19 0.86
C LEU A 173 -4.99 -7.13 1.86
N ALA A 174 -4.28 -6.02 2.01
CA ALA A 174 -4.70 -4.91 2.85
C ALA A 174 -6.09 -4.39 2.45
N ALA A 175 -6.33 -4.19 1.15
CA ALA A 175 -7.62 -3.76 0.63
C ALA A 175 -8.73 -4.79 0.87
N ALA A 176 -8.45 -6.08 0.66
CA ALA A 176 -9.42 -7.16 0.91
C ALA A 176 -9.80 -7.26 2.39
N VAL A 177 -8.84 -7.14 3.31
CA VAL A 177 -9.08 -7.09 4.77
C VAL A 177 -9.87 -5.84 5.14
N ALA A 178 -9.49 -4.67 4.63
CA ALA A 178 -10.21 -3.42 4.89
C ALA A 178 -11.68 -3.53 4.49
N ARG A 179 -11.97 -4.14 3.34
CA ARG A 179 -13.34 -4.37 2.87
C ARG A 179 -14.09 -5.40 3.70
N LYS A 180 -13.54 -6.61 3.80
CA LYS A 180 -14.27 -7.78 4.33
C LYS A 180 -14.31 -7.83 5.85
N GLN A 181 -13.30 -7.29 6.53
CA GLN A 181 -13.17 -7.42 7.99
C GLN A 181 -13.34 -6.10 8.73
N LEU A 182 -13.02 -4.94 8.10
CA LEU A 182 -13.03 -3.64 8.76
C LEU A 182 -14.18 -2.73 8.32
N GLY A 183 -15.03 -3.17 7.40
CA GLY A 183 -16.21 -2.43 6.97
C GLY A 183 -15.89 -1.13 6.20
N VAL A 184 -14.74 -1.06 5.53
CA VAL A 184 -14.42 0.07 4.64
C VAL A 184 -15.20 -0.12 3.34
N GLU A 185 -16.05 0.83 2.96
CA GLU A 185 -16.97 0.67 1.83
C GLU A 185 -16.33 0.92 0.46
N ARG A 186 -15.40 1.86 0.36
CA ARG A 186 -14.74 2.26 -0.89
C ARG A 186 -13.26 2.44 -0.66
N ILE A 187 -12.45 1.91 -1.56
CA ILE A 187 -10.99 1.96 -1.49
C ILE A 187 -10.45 2.49 -2.82
N LEU A 188 -9.46 3.37 -2.75
CA LEU A 188 -8.61 3.74 -3.87
C LEU A 188 -7.22 3.14 -3.63
N ILE A 189 -6.74 2.40 -4.62
CA ILE A 189 -5.33 1.97 -4.69
C ILE A 189 -4.68 2.78 -5.81
N ALA A 190 -3.68 3.60 -5.45
CA ALA A 190 -2.90 4.38 -6.39
C ALA A 190 -1.49 3.81 -6.51
N GLY A 191 -1.17 3.20 -7.65
CA GLY A 191 0.16 2.68 -7.98
C GLY A 191 0.97 3.68 -8.79
N TRP A 192 2.17 4.01 -8.34
CA TRP A 192 3.13 4.85 -9.08
C TRP A 192 4.47 4.14 -9.28
N ASP A 193 4.49 2.82 -9.21
CA ASP A 193 5.64 2.03 -9.61
C ASP A 193 5.88 2.19 -11.13
N PHE A 194 7.14 2.01 -11.55
CA PHE A 194 7.50 2.03 -12.96
C PHE A 194 6.77 0.96 -13.76
N HIS A 195 6.46 -0.18 -13.13
CA HIS A 195 5.72 -1.29 -13.71
C HIS A 195 4.24 -1.24 -13.33
N GLN A 196 3.38 -1.62 -14.26
CA GLN A 196 1.96 -1.80 -13.98
C GLN A 196 1.76 -2.95 -12.98
N GLY A 197 0.95 -2.70 -11.94
CA GLY A 197 0.62 -3.71 -10.92
C GLY A 197 -0.48 -4.66 -11.41
N ASN A 198 -0.13 -5.59 -12.32
CA ASN A 198 -1.08 -6.52 -12.92
C ASN A 198 -1.83 -7.38 -11.90
N GLY A 199 -1.14 -7.86 -10.86
CA GLY A 199 -1.78 -8.65 -9.81
C GLY A 199 -2.76 -7.85 -8.97
N THR A 200 -2.46 -6.58 -8.69
CA THR A 200 -3.40 -5.68 -8.01
C THR A 200 -4.62 -5.39 -8.88
N GLN A 201 -4.43 -5.15 -10.17
CA GLN A 201 -5.53 -4.94 -11.12
C GLN A 201 -6.40 -6.19 -11.23
N GLU A 202 -5.81 -7.38 -11.40
CA GLU A 202 -6.52 -8.66 -11.47
C GLU A 202 -7.40 -8.88 -10.23
N SER A 203 -6.86 -8.62 -9.04
CA SER A 203 -7.57 -8.83 -7.76
C SER A 203 -8.87 -8.05 -7.64
N PHE A 204 -9.02 -6.94 -8.38
CA PHE A 204 -10.17 -6.02 -8.26
C PHE A 204 -10.82 -5.67 -9.60
N TRP A 205 -10.51 -6.41 -10.68
CA TRP A 205 -11.00 -6.12 -12.05
C TRP A 205 -12.53 -5.99 -12.12
N ASP A 206 -13.24 -6.92 -11.51
CA ASP A 206 -14.70 -6.97 -11.54
C ASP A 206 -15.36 -6.33 -10.30
N ARG A 207 -14.67 -5.39 -9.65
CA ARG A 207 -15.11 -4.80 -8.38
C ARG A 207 -15.33 -3.30 -8.49
N SER A 208 -16.54 -2.85 -8.13
CA SER A 208 -16.89 -1.42 -8.09
C SER A 208 -16.54 -0.73 -6.76
N ASP A 209 -16.17 -1.49 -5.73
CA ASP A 209 -15.85 -0.98 -4.39
C ASP A 209 -14.35 -0.72 -4.18
N VAL A 210 -13.50 -1.13 -5.12
CA VAL A 210 -12.07 -0.84 -5.14
C VAL A 210 -11.69 -0.24 -6.49
N LEU A 211 -11.28 1.02 -6.48
CA LEU A 211 -10.76 1.69 -7.67
C LEU A 211 -9.23 1.54 -7.70
N CYS A 212 -8.72 0.90 -8.76
CA CYS A 212 -7.28 0.84 -9.01
C CYS A 212 -6.88 1.90 -10.03
N PHE A 213 -6.00 2.81 -9.64
CA PHE A 213 -5.38 3.81 -10.48
C PHE A 213 -3.88 3.55 -10.58
N SER A 214 -3.30 3.59 -11.77
CA SER A 214 -1.86 3.34 -11.96
C SER A 214 -1.26 4.30 -12.96
N THR A 215 -0.09 4.84 -12.63
CA THR A 215 0.80 5.53 -13.56
C THR A 215 2.04 4.66 -13.74
N HIS A 216 2.29 4.18 -14.97
CA HIS A 216 3.37 3.23 -15.23
C HIS A 216 3.89 3.36 -16.65
N ARG A 217 5.01 2.69 -16.93
CA ARG A 217 5.55 2.59 -18.28
C ARG A 217 4.68 1.67 -19.12
N LYS A 218 4.18 2.19 -20.26
CA LYS A 218 3.36 1.40 -21.19
C LYS A 218 4.16 0.24 -21.83
N PRO A 219 3.47 -0.82 -22.30
CA PRO A 219 4.08 -1.90 -23.09
C PRO A 219 4.99 -1.41 -24.22
N PRO A 220 6.05 -2.18 -24.60
CA PRO A 220 6.29 -3.59 -24.25
C PRO A 220 7.09 -3.83 -22.94
N PHE A 221 7.09 -2.89 -22.02
CA PHE A 221 7.73 -3.13 -20.71
C PHE A 221 6.95 -4.17 -19.89
N TYR A 222 7.69 -4.83 -18.98
CA TYR A 222 7.11 -5.75 -18.02
C TYR A 222 5.96 -5.09 -17.24
N PRO A 223 4.87 -5.77 -16.96
CA PRO A 223 4.51 -7.16 -17.30
C PRO A 223 3.83 -7.30 -18.68
N GLN A 224 3.93 -6.31 -19.59
CA GLN A 224 3.34 -6.24 -20.92
C GLN A 224 1.81 -6.05 -20.93
N THR A 225 1.25 -5.62 -19.81
CA THR A 225 -0.17 -5.28 -19.62
C THR A 225 -0.31 -3.79 -19.27
N GLY A 226 -1.53 -3.31 -19.05
CA GLY A 226 -1.78 -1.91 -18.68
C GLY A 226 -1.81 -0.97 -19.89
N THR A 227 -2.49 -1.36 -20.96
CA THR A 227 -2.83 -0.48 -22.07
C THR A 227 -3.99 0.44 -21.72
N LEU A 228 -4.25 1.47 -22.54
CA LEU A 228 -5.34 2.43 -22.37
C LEU A 228 -6.63 1.98 -23.07
N GLU A 229 -6.84 0.71 -23.24
CA GLU A 229 -8.06 0.16 -23.87
C GLU A 229 -9.18 -0.06 -22.88
#